data_612aa179ad18caa5d417e6c3ceaf514d
#
_entry.id   612aa179ad18caa5d417e6c3ceaf514d
#
_cell.length_a   1.000
_cell.length_b   1.000
_cell.length_c   1.000
_cell.angle_alpha   90.00
_cell.angle_beta   90.00
_cell.angle_gamma   90.00
#
_symmetry.space_group_name_H-M   'P 1'
#
loop_
_entity.id
_entity.type
_entity.pdbx_description
1 polymer ?
#
loop_
_entity_poly.entity_id
_entity_poly.type
_entity_poly.pdbx_seq_one_letter_code
_entity_poly.pdbx_strand_id
1 'polypeptide(L)' 'MREPDRIIRLKTVLARTGLSRSTIYRKIADGTFPPQIRISINGTGWHESEIDRWIADPVSWRPKNEGDVAPWT' A
#
# COMPACT_ATOMS: atom_id res chain seq x y z
N MET A 1 15.15 -4.93 -18.09
CA MET A 1 14.72 -3.79 -17.51
C MET A 1 13.35 -3.88 -17.03
N ARG A 2 13.13 -3.34 -15.88
CA ARG A 2 11.88 -3.43 -15.28
C ARG A 2 10.98 -2.32 -15.69
N GLU A 3 9.72 -2.59 -15.81
CA GLU A 3 8.81 -1.54 -16.15
C GLU A 3 8.64 -0.60 -15.00
N PRO A 4 8.31 0.64 -15.27
CA PRO A 4 8.05 1.58 -14.19
C PRO A 4 6.87 1.09 -13.36
N ASP A 5 6.92 1.40 -12.09
CA ASP A 5 5.83 1.08 -11.20
C ASP A 5 4.61 1.88 -11.61
N ARG A 6 3.44 1.31 -11.43
CA ARG A 6 2.20 1.99 -11.76
C ARG A 6 1.51 2.45 -10.52
N ILE A 7 0.69 3.47 -10.66
CA ILE A 7 -0.14 3.93 -9.56
C ILE A 7 -1.55 3.48 -9.83
N ILE A 8 -2.17 2.82 -8.86
CA ILE A 8 -3.54 2.35 -8.99
C ILE A 8 -4.41 3.03 -7.95
N ARG A 9 -5.67 3.16 -8.28
CA ARG A 9 -6.61 3.86 -7.43
C ARG A 9 -7.35 2.90 -6.52
N LEU A 10 -8.08 3.46 -5.57
CA LEU A 10 -8.77 2.66 -4.58
C LEU A 10 -9.66 1.58 -5.18
N LYS A 11 -10.40 1.93 -6.21
CA LYS A 11 -11.30 0.96 -6.82
C LYS A 11 -10.53 -0.28 -7.27
N THR A 12 -9.37 -0.07 -7.87
CA THR A 12 -8.55 -1.18 -8.33
C THR A 12 -8.00 -1.96 -7.14
N VAL A 13 -7.60 -1.26 -6.09
CA VAL A 13 -7.09 -1.93 -4.90
C VAL A 13 -8.16 -2.80 -4.28
N LEU A 14 -9.39 -2.31 -4.20
CA LEU A 14 -10.47 -3.10 -3.65
C LEU A 14 -10.71 -4.36 -4.49
N ALA A 15 -10.68 -4.20 -5.81
CA ALA A 15 -10.89 -5.33 -6.69
C ALA A 15 -9.78 -6.37 -6.55
N ARG A 16 -8.54 -5.90 -6.41
CA ARG A 16 -7.42 -6.83 -6.34
C ARG A 16 -7.30 -7.52 -5.00
N THR A 17 -7.70 -6.87 -3.92
CA THR A 17 -7.53 -7.44 -2.60
C THR A 17 -8.79 -8.11 -2.09
N GLY A 18 -9.94 -7.73 -2.63
CA GLY A 18 -11.20 -8.29 -2.14
C GLY A 18 -11.62 -7.71 -0.80
N LEU A 19 -10.97 -6.66 -0.34
CA LEU A 19 -11.31 -6.06 0.94
C LEU A 19 -12.26 -4.90 0.76
N SER A 20 -12.93 -4.51 1.83
CA SER A 20 -13.79 -3.35 1.79
C SER A 20 -12.97 -2.11 2.06
N ARG A 21 -13.55 -0.97 1.71
CA ARG A 21 -12.87 0.31 1.93
C ARG A 21 -12.52 0.51 3.40
N SER A 22 -13.47 0.26 4.28
CA SER A 22 -13.20 0.50 5.68
C SER A 22 -12.13 -0.44 6.23
N THR A 23 -12.08 -1.66 5.72
CA THR A 23 -11.04 -2.59 6.14
C THR A 23 -9.67 -2.09 5.70
N ILE A 24 -9.58 -1.58 4.47
CA ILE A 24 -8.31 -1.07 3.99
C ILE A 24 -7.83 0.09 4.83
N TYR A 25 -8.72 1.04 5.13
CA TYR A 25 -8.28 2.19 5.90
C TYR A 25 -7.92 1.82 7.33
N ARG A 26 -8.60 0.84 7.89
CA ARG A 26 -8.24 0.39 9.22
C ARG A 26 -6.86 -0.26 9.21
N LYS A 27 -6.57 -1.06 8.19
CA LYS A 27 -5.26 -1.70 8.09
C LYS A 27 -4.16 -0.69 7.84
N ILE A 28 -4.44 0.36 7.09
CA ILE A 28 -3.45 1.42 6.92
C ILE A 28 -3.15 2.06 8.27
N ALA A 29 -4.16 2.33 9.06
CA ALA A 29 -3.97 2.94 10.37
C ALA A 29 -3.18 2.02 11.29
N ASP A 30 -3.35 0.72 11.14
CA ASP A 30 -2.62 -0.25 11.95
C ASP A 30 -1.21 -0.49 11.47
N GLY A 31 -0.85 0.00 10.31
CA GLY A 31 0.46 -0.24 9.74
C GLY A 31 0.61 -1.59 9.08
N THR A 32 -0.50 -2.23 8.72
CA THR A 32 -0.45 -3.55 8.11
C THR A 32 -0.91 -3.55 6.67
N PHE A 33 -1.04 -2.38 6.06
CA PHE A 33 -1.37 -2.27 4.65
C PHE A 33 -0.60 -1.09 4.08
N PRO A 34 -0.21 -1.13 2.81
CA PRO A 34 0.54 -0.02 2.23
C PRO A 34 -0.21 1.29 2.31
N PRO A 35 0.42 2.35 2.78
CA PRO A 35 -0.27 3.62 2.88
C PRO A 35 -0.48 4.22 1.50
N GLN A 36 -1.54 5.00 1.39
CA GLN A 36 -1.82 5.66 0.12
C GLN A 36 -0.87 6.82 -0.10
N ILE A 37 -0.64 7.15 -1.36
CA ILE A 37 0.19 8.27 -1.70
C ILE A 37 -0.68 9.32 -2.37
N ARG A 38 -0.28 10.57 -2.24
CA ARG A 38 -1.00 11.64 -2.86
C ARG A 38 -0.51 11.81 -4.29
N ILE A 39 -1.41 11.72 -5.24
CA ILE A 39 -1.02 11.85 -6.64
C ILE A 39 -1.49 13.18 -7.24
N SER A 40 -2.37 13.87 -6.55
CA SER A 40 -2.79 15.20 -6.97
C SER A 40 -3.47 15.85 -5.78
N ILE A 41 -3.90 17.08 -5.95
CA ILE A 41 -4.53 17.79 -4.85
C ILE A 41 -5.68 17.00 -4.26
N ASN A 42 -6.50 16.41 -5.09
CA ASN A 42 -7.64 15.66 -4.60
C ASN A 42 -7.58 14.17 -4.89
N GLY A 43 -6.43 13.67 -5.29
CA GLY A 43 -6.34 12.28 -5.69
C GLY A 43 -5.31 11.52 -4.88
N THR A 44 -5.64 10.29 -4.55
CA THR A 44 -4.71 9.42 -3.88
C THR A 44 -4.68 8.08 -4.60
N GLY A 45 -3.64 7.34 -4.38
CA GLY A 45 -3.51 6.03 -4.97
C GLY A 45 -2.46 5.23 -4.26
N TRP A 46 -2.04 4.15 -4.88
CA TRP A 46 -1.01 3.28 -4.33
C TRP A 46 -0.06 2.87 -5.43
N HIS A 47 1.18 2.60 -5.06
CA HIS A 47 2.11 1.99 -6.00
C HIS A 47 1.68 0.54 -6.17
N GLU A 48 1.54 0.11 -7.41
CA GLU A 48 1.09 -1.25 -7.67
C GLU A 48 2.04 -2.27 -7.07
N SER A 49 3.33 -2.00 -7.11
CA SER A 49 4.30 -2.93 -6.55
C SER A 49 4.09 -3.15 -5.06
N GLU A 50 3.67 -2.12 -4.34
CA GLU A 50 3.39 -2.28 -2.93
C GLU A 50 2.17 -3.15 -2.69
N ILE A 51 1.16 -2.98 -3.52
CA ILE A 51 -0.03 -3.81 -3.40
C ILE A 51 0.31 -5.26 -3.74
N ASP A 52 1.16 -5.47 -4.75
CA ASP A 52 1.59 -6.81 -5.10
C ASP A 52 2.34 -7.46 -3.94
N ARG A 53 3.20 -6.72 -3.30
CA ARG A 53 3.96 -7.22 -2.18
C ARG A 53 3.05 -7.61 -1.03
N TRP A 54 2.04 -6.77 -0.78
CA TRP A 54 1.09 -7.06 0.29
C TRP A 54 0.28 -8.31 -0.03
N ILE A 55 -0.18 -8.43 -1.28
CA ILE A 55 -0.98 -9.60 -1.67
C ILE A 55 -0.18 -10.88 -1.53
N ALA A 56 1.12 -10.80 -1.78
CA ALA A 56 1.96 -11.99 -1.70
C ALA A 56 2.03 -12.56 -0.28
N ASP A 57 1.97 -11.69 0.72
CA ASP A 57 2.03 -12.17 2.10
C ASP A 57 1.40 -11.13 3.03
N PRO A 58 0.08 -11.11 3.09
CA PRO A 58 -0.61 -10.06 3.86
C PRO A 58 -0.32 -10.09 5.35
N VAL A 59 -0.10 -11.26 5.88
CA VAL A 59 0.11 -11.38 7.31
C VAL A 59 1.46 -10.83 7.74
N SER A 60 2.47 -11.06 6.92
CA SER A 60 3.81 -10.64 7.29
C SER A 60 4.21 -9.29 6.74
N TRP A 61 3.39 -8.72 5.86
CA TRP A 61 3.76 -7.47 5.23
C TRP A 61 3.97 -6.34 6.24
N ARG A 62 5.02 -5.58 6.04
CA ARG A 62 5.31 -4.40 6.85
C ARG A 62 5.85 -3.33 5.93
N PRO A 63 5.70 -2.05 6.30
CA PRO A 63 6.22 -0.98 5.46
C PRO A 63 7.71 -1.11 5.27
N LYS A 64 8.13 -0.89 4.04
CA LYS A 64 9.50 -1.06 3.71
C LYS A 64 10.41 -0.13 4.46
N ASN A 65 10.04 1.08 4.60
CA ASN A 65 10.87 2.05 5.23
C ASN A 65 10.97 1.90 6.68
N GLU A 66 10.14 1.11 7.29
CA GLU A 66 10.12 1.04 8.71
C GLU A 66 11.42 0.60 9.25
N GLY A 67 12.03 -0.37 8.63
CA GLY A 67 13.28 -0.83 9.09
C GLY A 67 14.39 0.14 8.82
N ASP A 68 14.27 0.87 7.77
CA ASP A 68 15.29 1.79 7.39
C ASP A 68 15.40 2.95 8.31
N VAL A 69 14.31 3.35 8.85
CA VAL A 69 14.35 4.52 9.65
C VAL A 69 14.61 4.24 11.06
N ALA A 70 14.67 3.07 11.40
CA ALA A 70 14.86 2.75 12.76
C ALA A 70 16.14 3.16 13.36
N PRO A 71 17.07 3.59 12.66
CA PRO A 71 18.32 3.87 13.28
C PRO A 71 18.30 4.92 14.34
N TRP A 72 17.38 5.77 14.27
CA TRP A 72 17.40 6.76 15.28
C TRP A 72 17.12 6.14 16.57
N THR A 73 16.71 5.01 16.46
CA THR A 73 16.50 4.30 17.65
C THR A 73 17.77 3.77 18.14
#